data_e9fa85dab48bb6641c16fb7ce424d9b3
#
_entry.id   e9fa85dab48bb6641c16fb7ce424d9b3
#
_cell.length_a   1.000
_cell.length_b   1.000
_cell.length_c   1.000
_cell.angle_alpha   90.00
_cell.angle_beta   90.00
_cell.angle_gamma   90.00
#
_symmetry.space_group_name_H-M   'P 1'
#
loop_
_entity.id
_entity.type
_entity.pdbx_description
1 polymer ?
#
loop_
_entity_poly.entity_id
_entity_poly.type
_entity_poly.pdbx_seq_one_letter_code
_entity_poly.pdbx_strand_id
1 'polypeptide(L)'
;MSDDLSVYPLSVSEWDDSLSQVVADMNGNPLNVHKLMANHPELLKAWWNFRNYSVAGGDLGARKGELVILRISLHMKAWYEWGSHIERSLACGLTMEEIECIKHGGNDAKWSVEEG
;
A
#
# COMPACT_ATOMS: atom_id res chain seq x y z
N MET A 1 -9.68 -29.30 -1.24
CA MET A 1 -8.63 -28.32 -0.93
C MET A 1 -8.50 -28.21 0.58
N SER A 2 -7.31 -28.32 1.09
CA SER A 2 -7.08 -28.19 2.52
C SER A 2 -7.20 -26.74 2.93
N ASP A 3 -7.89 -26.47 4.04
CA ASP A 3 -7.92 -25.16 4.65
C ASP A 3 -6.67 -24.89 5.52
N ASP A 4 -5.77 -25.86 5.59
CA ASP A 4 -4.51 -25.71 6.31
C ASP A 4 -3.55 -24.84 5.53
N LEU A 5 -3.24 -23.70 6.09
CA LEU A 5 -2.16 -22.84 5.61
C LEU A 5 -0.89 -23.25 6.33
N SER A 6 0.22 -23.34 5.60
CA SER A 6 1.53 -23.58 6.21
C SER A 6 2.08 -22.33 6.90
N VAL A 7 1.54 -21.15 6.56
CA VAL A 7 1.96 -19.87 7.14
C VAL A 7 0.71 -19.05 7.45
N TYR A 8 0.64 -18.53 8.67
CA TYR A 8 -0.48 -17.71 9.14
C TYR A 8 -0.01 -16.30 9.50
N PRO A 9 -0.88 -15.28 9.35
CA PRO A 9 -0.58 -13.97 9.88
C PRO A 9 -0.34 -14.04 11.39
N LEU A 10 0.77 -13.49 11.86
CA LEU A 10 1.10 -13.47 13.29
C LEU A 10 0.48 -12.27 13.97
N SER A 11 -0.10 -12.47 15.15
CA SER A 11 -0.47 -11.33 16.00
C SER A 11 0.80 -10.59 16.46
N VAL A 12 0.68 -9.30 16.71
CA VAL A 12 1.84 -8.46 17.07
C VAL A 12 2.58 -9.01 18.31
N SER A 13 1.86 -9.61 19.24
CA SER A 13 2.46 -10.22 20.44
C SER A 13 3.40 -11.38 20.12
N GLU A 14 3.28 -11.98 18.93
CA GLU A 14 4.11 -13.10 18.49
C GLU A 14 5.30 -12.65 17.63
N TRP A 15 5.40 -11.35 17.35
CA TRP A 15 6.44 -10.82 16.48
C TRP A 15 7.79 -10.82 17.17
N ASP A 16 8.84 -11.05 16.39
CA ASP A 16 10.22 -10.90 16.86
C ASP A 16 10.48 -9.45 17.31
N ASP A 17 11.24 -9.27 18.38
CA ASP A 17 11.54 -7.96 18.94
C ASP A 17 12.27 -7.03 17.95
N SER A 18 12.98 -7.60 16.99
CA SER A 18 13.67 -6.83 15.95
C SER A 18 12.72 -6.07 15.03
N LEU A 19 11.41 -6.39 15.08
CA LEU A 19 10.38 -5.74 14.27
C LEU A 19 9.68 -4.58 14.99
N SER A 20 10.17 -4.16 16.15
CA SER A 20 9.55 -3.10 16.95
C SER A 20 9.37 -1.80 16.16
N GLN A 21 10.30 -1.46 15.26
CA GLN A 21 10.19 -0.26 14.45
C GLN A 21 9.03 -0.37 13.44
N VAL A 22 8.80 -1.54 12.86
CA VAL A 22 7.68 -1.76 11.95
C VAL A 22 6.35 -1.54 12.69
N VAL A 23 6.25 -2.08 13.90
CA VAL A 23 5.06 -1.91 14.74
C VAL A 23 4.84 -0.43 15.07
N ALA A 24 5.90 0.28 15.46
CA ALA A 24 5.84 1.71 15.78
C ALA A 24 5.42 2.55 14.57
N ASP A 25 5.98 2.28 13.40
CA ASP A 25 5.66 2.98 12.16
C ASP A 25 4.19 2.82 11.75
N MET A 26 3.56 1.71 12.15
CA MET A 26 2.17 1.42 11.89
C MET A 26 1.25 1.75 13.09
N ASN A 27 1.75 2.54 14.03
CA ASN A 27 1.00 2.97 15.22
C ASN A 27 0.41 1.81 16.02
N GLY A 28 1.14 0.69 16.09
CA GLY A 28 0.70 -0.50 16.79
C GLY A 28 -0.32 -1.37 16.04
N ASN A 29 -0.70 -0.98 14.83
CA ASN A 29 -1.74 -1.66 14.04
C ASN A 29 -1.23 -2.07 12.64
N PRO A 30 -0.29 -3.04 12.54
CA PRO A 30 0.14 -3.54 11.25
C PRO A 30 -0.99 -4.14 10.45
N LEU A 31 -0.90 -4.04 9.12
CA LEU A 31 -1.84 -4.67 8.23
C LEU A 31 -1.62 -6.19 8.15
N ASN A 32 -2.60 -6.91 7.62
CA ASN A 32 -2.51 -8.37 7.51
C ASN A 32 -1.31 -8.84 6.69
N VAL A 33 -0.94 -8.10 5.64
CA VAL A 33 0.25 -8.42 4.84
C VAL A 33 1.52 -8.36 5.70
N HIS A 34 1.63 -7.38 6.58
CA HIS A 34 2.77 -7.26 7.51
C HIS A 34 2.78 -8.40 8.53
N LYS A 35 1.61 -8.76 9.03
CA LYS A 35 1.47 -9.89 9.96
C LYS A 35 1.88 -11.20 9.31
N LEU A 36 1.58 -11.38 8.04
CA LEU A 36 2.01 -12.55 7.28
C LEU A 36 3.54 -12.55 7.10
N MET A 37 4.11 -11.42 6.69
CA MET A 37 5.55 -11.27 6.48
C MET A 37 6.35 -11.39 7.78
N ALA A 38 5.73 -11.12 8.93
CA ALA A 38 6.38 -11.25 10.24
C ALA A 38 6.85 -12.67 10.56
N ASN A 39 6.34 -13.68 9.84
CA ASN A 39 6.86 -15.04 9.90
C ASN A 39 8.33 -15.13 9.44
N HIS A 40 8.80 -14.16 8.67
CA HIS A 40 10.18 -14.04 8.22
C HIS A 40 10.71 -12.64 8.59
N PRO A 41 11.17 -12.44 9.84
CA PRO A 41 11.54 -11.12 10.34
C PRO A 41 12.58 -10.40 9.50
N GLU A 42 13.60 -11.08 9.03
CA GLU A 42 14.65 -10.49 8.21
C GLU A 42 14.11 -9.97 6.88
N LEU A 43 13.19 -10.71 6.27
CA LEU A 43 12.54 -10.28 5.03
C LEU A 43 11.71 -9.04 5.27
N LEU A 44 10.90 -9.03 6.31
CA LEU A 44 10.05 -7.87 6.62
C LEU A 44 10.89 -6.62 6.88
N LYS A 45 11.99 -6.75 7.64
CA LYS A 45 12.90 -5.64 7.90
C LYS A 45 13.53 -5.08 6.61
N ALA A 46 14.03 -5.96 5.76
CA ALA A 46 14.64 -5.55 4.50
C ALA A 46 13.64 -4.88 3.57
N TRP A 47 12.45 -5.46 3.47
CA TRP A 47 11.36 -4.92 2.66
C TRP A 47 10.84 -3.59 3.21
N TRP A 48 10.86 -3.39 4.52
CA TRP A 48 10.26 -2.23 5.18
C TRP A 48 10.85 -0.91 4.69
N ASN A 49 12.15 -0.83 4.55
CA ASN A 49 12.82 0.37 4.06
C ASN A 49 12.43 0.69 2.61
N PHE A 50 12.40 -0.33 1.77
CA PHE A 50 11.99 -0.17 0.38
C PHE A 50 10.51 0.23 0.29
N ARG A 51 9.66 -0.42 1.07
CA ARG A 51 8.23 -0.11 1.14
C ARG A 51 8.00 1.34 1.56
N ASN A 52 8.68 1.80 2.60
CA ASN A 52 8.51 3.16 3.10
C ASN A 52 8.94 4.21 2.06
N TYR A 53 10.02 3.97 1.39
CA TYR A 53 10.46 4.83 0.29
C TYR A 53 9.39 4.89 -0.81
N SER A 54 8.88 3.74 -1.21
CA SER A 54 7.90 3.63 -2.29
C SER A 54 6.56 4.27 -1.93
N VAL A 55 6.08 4.03 -0.71
CA VAL A 55 4.79 4.56 -0.23
C VAL A 55 4.83 6.07 -0.02
N ALA A 56 5.97 6.60 0.43
CA ALA A 56 6.16 8.05 0.53
C ALA A 56 6.30 8.71 -0.84
N GLY A 57 6.39 7.90 -1.90
CA GLY A 57 6.51 8.37 -3.26
C GLY A 57 7.94 8.66 -3.72
N GLY A 58 8.93 8.58 -2.81
CA GLY A 58 10.32 8.88 -3.14
C GLY A 58 10.45 10.18 -3.94
N ASP A 59 11.21 10.14 -5.03
CA ASP A 59 11.33 11.27 -5.94
C ASP A 59 10.07 11.57 -6.75
N LEU A 60 9.16 10.59 -6.82
CA LEU A 60 7.89 10.75 -7.54
C LEU A 60 6.90 11.63 -6.77
N GLY A 61 6.94 11.59 -5.45
CA GLY A 61 6.01 12.30 -4.58
C GLY A 61 4.75 11.49 -4.26
N ALA A 62 4.11 11.84 -3.16
CA ALA A 62 2.97 11.08 -2.65
C ALA A 62 1.79 11.05 -3.62
N ARG A 63 1.44 12.18 -4.21
CA ARG A 63 0.32 12.28 -5.16
C ARG A 63 0.49 11.35 -6.36
N LYS A 64 1.65 11.44 -7.03
CA LYS A 64 1.94 10.60 -8.21
C LYS A 64 2.07 9.13 -7.81
N GLY A 65 2.64 8.86 -6.64
CA GLY A 65 2.69 7.51 -6.08
C GLY A 65 1.31 6.89 -5.97
N GLU A 66 0.34 7.63 -5.43
CA GLU A 66 -1.03 7.13 -5.30
C GLU A 66 -1.72 6.98 -6.67
N LEU A 67 -1.45 7.87 -7.63
CA LEU A 67 -1.97 7.70 -9.00
C LEU A 67 -1.51 6.38 -9.61
N VAL A 68 -0.22 6.04 -9.47
CA VAL A 68 0.34 4.78 -9.98
C VAL A 68 -0.31 3.59 -9.28
N ILE A 69 -0.43 3.64 -7.95
CA ILE A 69 -1.02 2.54 -7.18
C ILE A 69 -2.48 2.31 -7.57
N LEU A 70 -3.27 3.37 -7.66
CA LEU A 70 -4.67 3.26 -8.07
C LEU A 70 -4.79 2.67 -9.48
N ARG A 71 -3.97 3.12 -10.42
CA ARG A 71 -4.00 2.63 -11.79
C ARG A 71 -3.65 1.14 -11.87
N ILE A 72 -2.60 0.73 -11.17
CA ILE A 72 -2.19 -0.68 -11.13
C ILE A 72 -3.25 -1.53 -10.44
N SER A 73 -3.80 -1.06 -9.33
CA SER A 73 -4.85 -1.77 -8.59
C SER A 73 -6.05 -2.06 -9.49
N LEU A 74 -6.44 -1.09 -10.30
CA LEU A 74 -7.54 -1.25 -11.25
C LEU A 74 -7.21 -2.29 -12.31
N HIS A 75 -6.03 -2.20 -12.93
CA HIS A 75 -5.60 -3.15 -13.95
C HIS A 75 -5.49 -4.58 -13.44
N MET A 76 -4.99 -4.74 -12.23
CA MET A 76 -4.82 -6.05 -11.59
C MET A 76 -6.09 -6.55 -10.93
N LYS A 77 -7.15 -5.76 -10.93
CA LYS A 77 -8.39 -6.04 -10.20
C LYS A 77 -8.14 -6.31 -8.71
N ALA A 78 -7.16 -5.62 -8.16
CA ALA A 78 -6.78 -5.71 -6.76
C ALA A 78 -7.66 -4.77 -5.93
N TRP A 79 -8.90 -5.17 -5.70
CA TRP A 79 -9.92 -4.30 -5.10
C TRP A 79 -9.63 -3.91 -3.65
N TYR A 80 -8.93 -4.76 -2.91
CA TYR A 80 -8.47 -4.41 -1.57
C TYR A 80 -7.51 -3.22 -1.62
N GLU A 81 -6.52 -3.27 -2.53
CA GLU A 81 -5.57 -2.17 -2.71
C GLU A 81 -6.25 -0.91 -3.23
N TRP A 82 -7.15 -1.06 -4.19
CA TRP A 82 -7.94 0.06 -4.69
C TRP A 82 -8.67 0.78 -3.56
N GLY A 83 -9.45 0.04 -2.77
CA GLY A 83 -10.21 0.61 -1.65
C GLY A 83 -9.32 1.24 -0.58
N SER A 84 -8.25 0.55 -0.21
CA SER A 84 -7.30 1.02 0.80
C SER A 84 -6.60 2.32 0.39
N HIS A 85 -6.30 2.48 -0.90
CA HIS A 85 -5.58 3.65 -1.39
C HIS A 85 -6.48 4.83 -1.80
N ILE A 86 -7.80 4.67 -1.84
CA ILE A 86 -8.71 5.80 -2.04
C ILE A 86 -8.54 6.85 -0.93
N GLU A 87 -8.58 6.42 0.33
CA GLU A 87 -8.40 7.30 1.47
C GLU A 87 -7.05 8.02 1.44
N ARG A 88 -6.00 7.28 1.14
CA ARG A 88 -4.64 7.83 1.06
C ARG A 88 -4.53 8.84 -0.09
N SER A 89 -5.17 8.54 -1.20
CA SER A 89 -5.19 9.42 -2.36
C SER A 89 -5.86 10.76 -2.05
N LEU A 90 -6.99 10.72 -1.37
CA LEU A 90 -7.69 11.94 -0.92
C LEU A 90 -6.81 12.75 0.04
N ALA A 91 -6.10 12.08 0.94
CA ALA A 91 -5.18 12.73 1.87
C ALA A 91 -3.99 13.40 1.16
N CYS A 92 -3.59 12.91 -0.02
CA CYS A 92 -2.51 13.47 -0.83
C CYS A 92 -2.97 14.57 -1.80
N GLY A 93 -4.25 14.92 -1.76
CA GLY A 93 -4.79 15.98 -2.60
C GLY A 93 -5.43 15.54 -3.90
N LEU A 94 -5.60 14.23 -4.15
CA LEU A 94 -6.46 13.77 -5.23
C LEU A 94 -7.92 14.07 -4.88
N THR A 95 -8.71 14.34 -5.91
CA THR A 95 -10.16 14.53 -5.76
C THR A 95 -10.91 13.25 -6.11
N MET A 96 -12.13 13.10 -5.62
CA MET A 96 -13.00 11.98 -6.03
C MET A 96 -13.22 11.97 -7.52
N GLU A 97 -13.31 13.13 -8.15
CA GLU A 97 -13.45 13.28 -9.60
C GLU A 97 -12.24 12.68 -10.34
N GLU A 98 -11.03 12.95 -9.86
CA GLU A 98 -9.81 12.37 -10.42
C GLU A 98 -9.78 10.85 -10.25
N ILE A 99 -10.17 10.35 -9.08
CA ILE A 99 -10.22 8.91 -8.80
C ILE A 99 -11.23 8.22 -9.73
N GLU A 100 -12.41 8.81 -9.91
CA GLU A 100 -13.40 8.31 -10.86
C GLU A 100 -12.89 8.32 -12.30
N CYS A 101 -12.12 9.36 -12.66
CA CYS A 101 -11.52 9.45 -13.98
C CYS A 101 -10.51 8.31 -14.22
N ILE A 102 -9.69 7.96 -13.23
CA ILE A 102 -8.77 6.82 -13.31
C ILE A 102 -9.55 5.54 -13.57
N LYS A 103 -10.67 5.37 -12.89
CA LYS A 103 -11.55 4.21 -13.02
C LYS A 103 -12.10 4.04 -14.45
N HIS A 104 -12.34 5.14 -15.13
CA HIS A 104 -12.88 5.19 -16.49
C HIS A 104 -11.84 5.43 -17.58
N GLY A 105 -10.57 5.18 -17.31
CA GLY A 105 -9.50 5.26 -18.30
C GLY A 105 -8.62 6.49 -18.23
N GLY A 106 -8.95 7.47 -17.42
CA GLY A 106 -8.09 8.61 -17.13
C GLY A 106 -8.08 9.72 -18.19
N ASN A 107 -8.98 9.69 -19.18
CA ASN A 107 -8.91 10.63 -20.29
C ASN A 107 -9.60 11.98 -20.06
N ASP A 108 -10.51 12.05 -19.12
CA ASP A 108 -11.38 13.23 -18.91
C ASP A 108 -10.90 14.18 -17.80
N ALA A 109 -9.88 13.78 -17.04
CA ALA A 109 -9.34 14.62 -15.99
C ALA A 109 -8.33 15.63 -16.54
N LYS A 110 -8.20 16.75 -15.83
CA LYS A 110 -7.18 17.75 -16.15
C LYS A 110 -5.87 17.35 -15.45
N TRP A 111 -5.14 16.48 -16.11
CA TRP A 111 -3.85 16.02 -15.60
C TRP A 111 -2.74 17.01 -15.94
N SER A 112 -1.73 17.08 -15.09
CA SER A 112 -0.48 17.73 -15.46
C SER A 112 0.20 16.94 -16.60
N VAL A 113 1.18 17.55 -17.26
CA VAL A 113 1.91 16.88 -18.36
C VAL A 113 2.54 15.58 -17.89
N GLU A 114 3.08 15.55 -16.66
CA GLU A 114 3.69 14.35 -16.11
C GLU A 114 2.68 13.28 -15.70
N GLU A 115 1.47 13.68 -15.31
CA GLU A 115 0.43 12.76 -14.89
C GLU A 115 -0.34 12.14 -16.05
N GLY A 116 -0.40 12.81 -17.16
CA GLY A 116 -1.05 12.33 -18.39
C GLY A 116 -0.26 11.26 -19.09
#